data_a1907540be2073363bad9ebeb29af159
#
_entry.id   a1907540be2073363bad9ebeb29af159
#
_cell.length_a   1.000
_cell.length_b   1.000
_cell.length_c   1.000
_cell.angle_alpha   90.00
_cell.angle_beta   90.00
_cell.angle_gamma   90.00
#
_symmetry.space_group_name_H-M   'P 1'
#
loop_
_entity.id
_entity.type
_entity.pdbx_description
1 polymer ?
#
loop_
_entity_poly.entity_id
_entity_poly.type
_entity_poly.pdbx_seq_one_letter_code
_entity_poly.pdbx_strand_id
1 'polypeptide(L)'
;MMFRNGMLLIFILWANFTWAGCRTTASLNITDSINVGEILANEVSFSKNVVFTGISCDTSTDKIVYKNIQSDWVEVGPFGNGEKLKVKIESLGKTSETIGKSSNAQAELPNVVKIARGTLDFTGERKPTWFLSDTVIANIGGESSTSIDFWLGICKTLKINWCVSYLTSKLAGDTFTLGLSISYYPKNTTCKPENIIIKVDDIALSQLRSQGKITANSKEGVITLKCDNLFGDKNQASRNMVVYLSSSDLVTGSNTILRGNIDNGVGFVLDLKEPPKGTEAAIKISASGNQGAATSLWKTDKPGTSLNSNIINIPIMASYYVYDTNKVKSGALEATALINVKYD
;
A
#
# COMPACT_ATOMS: atom_id res chain seq x y z
N MET A 1 45.33 3.65 58.47
CA MET A 1 45.59 5.01 57.95
C MET A 1 46.11 5.05 56.51
N MET A 2 46.66 3.96 55.97
CA MET A 2 47.22 3.90 54.58
C MET A 2 46.17 3.85 53.45
N PHE A 3 44.99 3.33 53.68
CA PHE A 3 43.94 3.23 52.66
C PHE A 3 43.30 4.58 52.28
N ARG A 4 43.31 5.58 53.19
CA ARG A 4 42.68 6.90 52.97
C ARG A 4 43.53 7.82 52.07
N ASN A 5 44.85 7.67 52.10
CA ASN A 5 45.76 8.46 51.26
C ASN A 5 45.92 7.91 49.84
N GLY A 6 45.76 6.57 49.66
CA GLY A 6 45.75 5.97 48.33
C GLY A 6 44.53 6.35 47.51
N MET A 7 43.40 6.50 48.18
CA MET A 7 42.14 6.89 47.51
C MET A 7 42.18 8.38 47.08
N LEU A 8 42.85 9.27 47.81
CA LEU A 8 43.04 10.66 47.45
C LEU A 8 43.95 10.83 46.21
N LEU A 9 45.00 10.02 46.11
CA LEU A 9 45.91 10.02 44.96
C LEU A 9 45.22 9.57 43.66
N ILE A 10 44.31 8.61 43.74
CA ILE A 10 43.50 8.16 42.61
C ILE A 10 42.54 9.27 42.17
N PHE A 11 41.98 10.06 43.10
CA PHE A 11 41.12 11.20 42.78
C PHE A 11 41.88 12.36 42.14
N ILE A 12 43.14 12.63 42.53
CA ILE A 12 43.96 13.70 41.96
C ILE A 12 44.43 13.35 40.54
N LEU A 13 44.67 12.07 40.25
CA LEU A 13 44.93 11.59 38.88
C LEU A 13 43.71 11.67 38.01
N TRP A 14 42.51 11.60 38.56
CA TRP A 14 41.27 11.76 37.82
C TRP A 14 40.92 13.17 37.40
N ALA A 15 41.41 14.19 38.15
CA ALA A 15 41.11 15.61 37.91
C ALA A 15 41.78 16.14 36.63
N ASN A 16 42.77 15.46 36.08
CA ASN A 16 43.49 15.89 34.89
C ASN A 16 43.15 15.15 33.60
N PHE A 17 42.20 14.19 33.65
CA PHE A 17 41.69 13.59 32.43
C PHE A 17 40.62 14.51 31.86
N THR A 18 40.97 15.39 30.94
CA THR A 18 40.05 16.05 30.03
C THR A 18 39.45 14.93 29.17
N TRP A 19 38.26 14.52 29.57
CA TRP A 19 37.51 13.51 28.82
C TRP A 19 37.09 14.16 27.50
N ALA A 20 37.80 13.82 26.45
CA ALA A 20 37.53 14.25 25.12
C ALA A 20 36.19 13.67 24.62
N GLY A 21 35.39 14.48 23.99
CA GLY A 21 34.12 14.05 23.43
C GLY A 21 33.49 15.13 22.59
N CYS A 22 32.77 14.70 21.58
CA CYS A 22 31.94 15.63 20.82
C CYS A 22 30.57 15.81 21.49
N ARG A 23 30.06 17.02 21.40
CA ARG A 23 28.71 17.40 21.81
C ARG A 23 28.01 18.10 20.66
N THR A 24 26.71 18.07 20.62
CA THR A 24 25.96 18.87 19.66
C THR A 24 25.14 19.94 20.36
N THR A 25 25.12 21.14 19.78
CA THR A 25 24.23 22.24 20.16
C THR A 25 23.00 22.31 19.26
N ALA A 26 22.96 21.49 18.20
CA ALA A 26 21.86 21.42 17.28
C ALA A 26 20.78 20.42 17.70
N SER A 27 19.66 20.42 17.01
CA SER A 27 18.62 19.43 17.20
C SER A 27 19.14 18.03 16.86
N LEU A 28 18.96 17.10 17.80
CA LEU A 28 19.30 15.69 17.62
C LEU A 28 18.32 14.96 16.69
N ASN A 29 17.15 15.55 16.47
CA ASN A 29 16.10 15.00 15.62
C ASN A 29 16.13 15.70 14.26
N ILE A 30 16.48 14.95 13.23
CA ILE A 30 16.48 15.39 11.85
C ILE A 30 15.21 14.88 11.20
N THR A 31 14.48 15.74 10.51
CA THR A 31 13.28 15.35 9.77
C THR A 31 13.48 15.56 8.29
N ASP A 32 13.05 14.62 7.49
CA ASP A 32 13.04 14.71 6.03
C ASP A 32 11.70 14.21 5.47
N SER A 33 11.44 14.48 4.19
CA SER A 33 10.21 14.08 3.53
C SER A 33 10.50 13.31 2.24
N ILE A 34 9.70 12.30 1.98
CA ILE A 34 9.73 11.50 0.76
C ILE A 34 8.34 11.50 0.16
N ASN A 35 8.24 11.94 -1.09
CA ASN A 35 7.04 11.76 -1.88
C ASN A 35 7.22 10.52 -2.76
N VAL A 36 6.45 9.49 -2.43
CA VAL A 36 6.45 8.24 -3.18
C VAL A 36 5.42 8.37 -4.28
N GLY A 37 5.88 8.40 -5.52
CA GLY A 37 5.02 8.32 -6.68
C GLY A 37 4.36 6.93 -6.80
N GLU A 38 4.04 6.53 -7.99
CA GLU A 38 3.55 5.17 -8.25
C GLU A 38 4.69 4.17 -8.08
N ILE A 39 4.54 3.22 -7.16
CA ILE A 39 5.47 2.10 -7.01
C ILE A 39 5.11 1.05 -8.07
N LEU A 40 5.78 1.13 -9.22
CA LEU A 40 5.60 0.16 -10.32
C LEU A 40 6.46 -1.08 -10.13
N ALA A 41 7.58 -0.97 -9.40
CA ALA A 41 8.51 -2.04 -9.10
C ALA A 41 8.30 -2.58 -7.68
N ASN A 42 8.91 -3.74 -7.37
CA ASN A 42 8.85 -4.32 -6.02
C ASN A 42 9.56 -3.45 -4.97
N GLU A 43 10.50 -2.62 -5.37
CA GLU A 43 11.29 -1.75 -4.50
C GLU A 43 11.68 -0.46 -5.24
N VAL A 44 11.60 0.67 -4.56
CA VAL A 44 12.09 1.98 -5.02
C VAL A 44 13.09 2.50 -4.01
N SER A 45 14.19 3.08 -4.49
CA SER A 45 15.24 3.64 -3.63
C SER A 45 15.35 5.15 -3.79
N PHE A 46 15.47 5.85 -2.67
CA PHE A 46 15.67 7.29 -2.59
C PHE A 46 17.00 7.57 -1.91
N SER A 47 17.92 8.22 -2.61
CA SER A 47 19.17 8.70 -1.99
C SER A 47 18.88 9.95 -1.18
N LYS A 48 19.30 9.95 0.06
CA LYS A 48 19.19 11.06 1.01
C LYS A 48 20.52 11.35 1.64
N ASN A 49 20.89 12.62 1.72
CA ASN A 49 22.08 13.06 2.40
C ASN A 49 21.67 13.80 3.68
N VAL A 50 21.97 13.20 4.83
CA VAL A 50 21.64 13.78 6.14
C VAL A 50 22.83 14.59 6.59
N VAL A 51 22.60 15.89 6.82
CA VAL A 51 23.62 16.83 7.27
C VAL A 51 23.47 17.06 8.77
N PHE A 52 24.53 16.82 9.50
CA PHE A 52 24.66 17.11 10.94
C PHE A 52 25.41 18.42 11.11
N THR A 53 24.89 19.33 11.90
CA THR A 53 25.48 20.64 12.18
C THR A 53 25.63 20.89 13.67
N GLY A 54 26.39 21.91 14.05
CA GLY A 54 26.53 22.32 15.45
C GLY A 54 27.33 21.35 16.32
N ILE A 55 28.25 20.59 15.71
CA ILE A 55 29.07 19.62 16.41
C ILE A 55 30.30 20.32 16.99
N SER A 56 30.48 20.24 18.31
CA SER A 56 31.65 20.76 19.02
C SER A 56 32.45 19.59 19.57
N CYS A 57 33.72 19.49 19.17
CA CYS A 57 34.65 18.44 19.57
C CYS A 57 35.87 19.03 20.26
N ASP A 58 36.34 18.40 21.32
CA ASP A 58 37.39 18.93 22.19
C ASP A 58 38.79 18.49 21.75
N THR A 59 38.94 17.40 21.03
CA THR A 59 40.23 16.87 20.62
C THR A 59 40.35 16.63 19.09
N SER A 60 41.61 16.51 18.64
CA SER A 60 41.89 16.24 17.22
C SER A 60 41.51 14.83 16.74
N THR A 61 41.22 13.93 17.69
CA THR A 61 40.87 12.51 17.41
C THR A 61 39.40 12.20 17.53
N ASP A 62 38.60 13.19 17.90
CA ASP A 62 37.16 13.01 18.12
C ASP A 62 36.44 12.63 16.79
N LYS A 63 35.51 11.70 16.91
CA LYS A 63 34.83 11.09 15.76
C LYS A 63 33.33 11.07 15.94
N ILE A 64 32.62 11.10 14.82
CA ILE A 64 31.25 10.64 14.73
C ILE A 64 31.27 9.16 14.34
N VAL A 65 30.53 8.34 15.06
CA VAL A 65 30.31 6.93 14.71
C VAL A 65 28.93 6.81 14.13
N TYR A 66 28.87 6.46 12.87
CA TYR A 66 27.62 6.19 12.18
C TYR A 66 27.16 4.77 12.51
N LYS A 67 25.90 4.65 12.87
CA LYS A 67 25.31 3.32 12.98
C LYS A 67 25.10 2.79 11.58
N ASN A 68 25.57 1.58 11.35
CA ASN A 68 25.24 0.86 10.12
C ASN A 68 23.78 0.43 10.25
N ILE A 69 22.88 1.30 9.78
CA ILE A 69 21.44 1.11 9.92
C ILE A 69 21.01 0.19 8.78
N GLN A 70 21.23 -1.09 8.94
CA GLN A 70 20.33 -2.07 8.35
C GLN A 70 19.15 -2.16 9.31
N SER A 71 18.25 -1.19 9.22
CA SER A 71 16.97 -1.34 9.91
C SER A 71 16.21 -2.47 9.24
N ASP A 72 15.53 -3.28 10.01
CA ASP A 72 14.53 -4.19 9.47
C ASP A 72 13.46 -3.39 8.72
N TRP A 73 12.79 -4.05 7.79
CA TRP A 73 11.66 -3.44 7.12
C TRP A 73 10.56 -3.08 8.12
N VAL A 74 10.18 -1.81 8.16
CA VAL A 74 9.09 -1.28 9.00
C VAL A 74 7.89 -0.98 8.12
N GLU A 75 6.69 -1.45 8.49
CA GLU A 75 5.45 -1.09 7.80
C GLU A 75 4.95 0.28 8.24
N VAL A 76 4.62 1.12 7.26
CA VAL A 76 4.08 2.47 7.42
C VAL A 76 2.77 2.56 6.65
N GLY A 77 1.72 3.11 7.23
CA GLY A 77 0.38 3.19 6.61
C GLY A 77 -0.73 2.87 7.61
N PRO A 78 -1.96 2.63 7.15
CA PRO A 78 -2.39 2.50 5.74
C PRO A 78 -2.61 3.85 5.03
N PHE A 79 -2.28 3.90 3.76
CA PHE A 79 -2.51 5.05 2.87
C PHE A 79 -3.94 5.04 2.29
N GLY A 80 -4.25 6.01 1.43
CA GLY A 80 -5.62 6.27 0.96
C GLY A 80 -6.39 5.08 0.40
N ASN A 81 -5.72 4.12 -0.24
CA ASN A 81 -6.33 2.89 -0.77
C ASN A 81 -6.27 1.70 0.21
N GLY A 82 -5.74 1.89 1.43
CA GLY A 82 -5.51 0.82 2.42
C GLY A 82 -4.16 0.12 2.31
N GLU A 83 -3.30 0.51 1.38
CA GLU A 83 -1.96 -0.06 1.23
C GLU A 83 -1.01 0.48 2.31
N LYS A 84 -0.22 -0.41 2.90
CA LYS A 84 0.95 -0.08 3.71
C LYS A 84 2.20 -0.16 2.85
N LEU A 85 3.19 0.64 3.18
CA LEU A 85 4.52 0.57 2.58
C LEU A 85 5.49 -0.03 3.58
N LYS A 86 6.42 -0.85 3.09
CA LYS A 86 7.60 -1.27 3.83
C LYS A 86 8.70 -0.27 3.59
N VAL A 87 9.32 0.20 4.65
CA VAL A 87 10.39 1.20 4.62
C VAL A 87 11.61 0.64 5.31
N LYS A 88 12.77 0.83 4.69
CA LYS A 88 14.07 0.46 5.24
C LYS A 88 15.06 1.58 4.96
N ILE A 89 15.91 1.90 5.95
CA ILE A 89 16.95 2.91 5.83
C ILE A 89 18.30 2.19 5.85
N GLU A 90 19.13 2.41 4.84
CA GLU A 90 20.48 1.85 4.75
C GLU A 90 21.49 2.98 4.64
N SER A 91 22.56 2.94 5.44
CA SER A 91 23.69 3.85 5.26
C SER A 91 24.63 3.35 4.16
N LEU A 92 25.16 4.27 3.36
CA LEU A 92 26.07 3.95 2.26
C LEU A 92 27.53 3.92 2.75
N GLY A 93 27.88 2.87 3.51
CA GLY A 93 29.28 2.46 3.73
C GLY A 93 30.14 3.36 4.64
N LYS A 94 29.65 4.48 5.14
CA LYS A 94 30.39 5.35 6.06
C LYS A 94 30.16 4.91 7.50
N THR A 95 31.21 4.40 8.15
CA THR A 95 31.12 3.88 9.53
C THR A 95 31.53 4.91 10.59
N SER A 96 32.44 5.79 10.25
CA SER A 96 32.86 6.89 11.14
C SER A 96 33.51 8.01 10.33
N GLU A 97 33.56 9.19 10.96
CA GLU A 97 34.25 10.36 10.45
C GLU A 97 34.99 11.07 11.58
N THR A 98 36.28 11.36 11.37
CA THR A 98 37.07 12.18 12.31
C THR A 98 36.70 13.63 12.09
N ILE A 99 36.17 14.26 13.13
CA ILE A 99 35.80 15.69 13.12
C ILE A 99 37.00 16.56 13.51
N GLY A 100 37.83 16.07 14.41
CA GLY A 100 38.90 16.84 14.98
C GLY A 100 38.41 17.92 15.96
N LYS A 101 39.31 18.71 16.50
CA LYS A 101 38.95 19.84 17.40
C LYS A 101 38.16 20.89 16.61
N SER A 102 36.93 21.12 16.99
CA SER A 102 36.05 22.10 16.36
C SER A 102 34.99 22.61 17.33
N SER A 103 34.58 23.85 17.15
CA SER A 103 33.46 24.45 17.91
C SER A 103 32.14 24.42 17.12
N ASN A 104 32.16 24.17 15.82
CA ASN A 104 30.97 24.11 14.98
C ASN A 104 31.26 23.31 13.68
N ALA A 105 31.49 22.04 13.84
CA ALA A 105 31.69 21.16 12.68
C ALA A 105 30.37 20.74 12.02
N GLN A 106 30.50 20.34 10.77
CA GLN A 106 29.45 19.69 9.99
C GLN A 106 29.92 18.29 9.57
N ALA A 107 28.99 17.37 9.50
CA ALA A 107 29.23 16.04 8.98
C ALA A 107 28.05 15.59 8.11
N GLU A 108 28.29 14.70 7.18
CA GLU A 108 27.29 14.20 6.24
C GLU A 108 27.25 12.69 6.24
N LEU A 109 26.06 12.14 6.31
CA LEU A 109 25.80 10.71 6.16
C LEU A 109 24.90 10.47 4.96
N PRO A 110 25.46 9.91 3.88
CA PRO A 110 24.62 9.47 2.77
C PRO A 110 23.86 8.21 3.16
N ASN A 111 22.53 8.27 3.00
CA ASN A 111 21.61 7.19 3.28
C ASN A 111 20.81 6.85 2.02
N VAL A 112 20.37 5.60 1.93
CA VAL A 112 19.36 5.16 0.99
C VAL A 112 18.13 4.74 1.76
N VAL A 113 17.01 5.36 1.44
CA VAL A 113 15.69 4.92 1.92
C VAL A 113 15.09 4.02 0.86
N LYS A 114 14.89 2.77 1.20
CA LYS A 114 14.23 1.78 0.34
C LYS A 114 12.78 1.67 0.74
N ILE A 115 11.91 1.71 -0.26
CA ILE A 115 10.46 1.61 -0.07
C ILE A 115 9.93 0.52 -0.98
N ALA A 116 9.17 -0.40 -0.42
CA ALA A 116 8.51 -1.48 -1.12
C ALA A 116 7.02 -1.52 -0.74
N ARG A 117 6.22 -2.21 -1.56
CA ARG A 117 4.83 -2.46 -1.22
C ARG A 117 4.75 -3.36 0.01
N GLY A 118 3.85 -3.04 0.92
CA GLY A 118 3.54 -3.80 2.13
C GLY A 118 2.24 -4.59 2.00
N THR A 119 1.52 -4.65 3.11
CA THR A 119 0.22 -5.32 3.21
C THR A 119 -0.94 -4.35 2.94
N LEU A 120 -2.17 -4.90 2.78
CA LEU A 120 -3.39 -4.11 2.76
C LEU A 120 -4.05 -4.11 4.14
N ASP A 121 -4.42 -2.92 4.61
CA ASP A 121 -5.15 -2.74 5.87
C ASP A 121 -6.31 -1.76 5.65
N PHE A 122 -7.52 -2.25 5.86
CA PHE A 122 -8.75 -1.46 5.69
C PHE A 122 -9.41 -1.09 7.02
N THR A 123 -8.82 -1.46 8.14
CA THR A 123 -9.37 -1.27 9.49
C THR A 123 -8.92 0.02 10.15
N GLY A 124 -7.75 0.53 9.77
CA GLY A 124 -7.13 1.73 10.32
C GLY A 124 -7.56 3.03 9.64
N GLU A 125 -7.24 4.16 10.29
CA GLU A 125 -7.36 5.48 9.69
C GLU A 125 -6.42 5.59 8.48
N ARG A 126 -6.93 6.03 7.33
CA ARG A 126 -6.16 6.17 6.10
C ARG A 126 -5.73 7.61 5.89
N LYS A 127 -4.43 7.83 5.76
CA LYS A 127 -3.83 9.15 5.54
C LYS A 127 -2.97 9.17 4.29
N PRO A 128 -2.87 10.30 3.59
CA PRO A 128 -1.96 10.43 2.45
C PRO A 128 -0.49 10.52 2.90
N THR A 129 -0.25 10.85 4.17
CA THR A 129 1.09 11.04 4.73
C THR A 129 1.19 10.38 6.09
N TRP A 130 2.27 9.63 6.30
CA TRP A 130 2.62 9.01 7.55
C TRP A 130 4.03 9.40 7.98
N PHE A 131 4.25 9.45 9.28
CA PHE A 131 5.54 9.79 9.86
C PHE A 131 6.18 8.56 10.51
N LEU A 132 7.40 8.24 10.06
CA LEU A 132 8.27 7.26 10.70
C LEU A 132 9.22 8.01 11.61
N SER A 133 9.07 7.82 12.94
CA SER A 133 9.86 8.53 13.96
C SER A 133 11.09 7.73 14.40
N ASP A 134 12.09 8.47 14.87
CA ASP A 134 13.14 8.03 15.80
C ASP A 134 14.06 6.90 15.35
N THR A 135 14.37 6.82 14.06
CA THR A 135 15.42 5.91 13.60
C THR A 135 16.80 6.51 13.97
N VAL A 136 17.52 5.86 14.89
CA VAL A 136 18.87 6.26 15.26
C VAL A 136 19.83 6.05 14.09
N ILE A 137 20.47 7.13 13.62
CA ILE A 137 21.35 7.12 12.44
C ILE A 137 22.83 7.38 12.77
N ALA A 138 23.13 8.08 13.86
CA ALA A 138 24.49 8.34 14.29
C ALA A 138 24.58 8.56 15.80
N ASN A 139 25.72 8.22 16.36
CA ASN A 139 26.11 8.61 17.71
C ASN A 139 27.30 9.54 17.62
N ILE A 140 27.23 10.66 18.32
CA ILE A 140 28.41 11.48 18.60
C ILE A 140 28.92 11.00 19.94
N GLY A 141 29.97 10.22 19.93
CA GLY A 141 30.63 9.77 21.15
C GLY A 141 32.08 10.12 21.08
N GLY A 142 32.66 10.51 22.18
CA GLY A 142 34.08 10.35 22.35
C GLY A 142 34.43 8.90 22.09
N GLU A 143 35.63 8.62 21.57
CA GLU A 143 36.10 7.24 21.40
C GLU A 143 35.57 6.36 22.54
N SER A 144 35.03 5.18 22.22
CA SER A 144 35.14 4.07 23.14
C SER A 144 36.64 3.85 23.32
N SER A 145 37.24 4.70 24.12
CA SER A 145 38.64 4.55 24.40
C SER A 145 38.73 3.25 25.16
N THR A 146 39.62 2.39 24.75
CA THR A 146 40.09 1.23 25.51
C THR A 146 40.24 1.58 27.01
N SER A 147 40.47 2.86 27.34
CA SER A 147 40.49 3.39 28.70
C SER A 147 39.11 3.44 29.37
N ILE A 148 38.03 3.85 28.68
CA ILE A 148 36.69 3.87 29.31
C ILE A 148 36.20 2.44 29.53
N ASP A 149 36.39 1.55 28.58
CA ASP A 149 36.02 0.13 28.73
C ASP A 149 36.83 -0.53 29.83
N PHE A 150 38.11 -0.22 29.94
CA PHE A 150 38.97 -0.69 31.03
C PHE A 150 38.46 -0.20 32.41
N TRP A 151 38.20 1.10 32.55
CA TRP A 151 37.69 1.66 33.79
C TRP A 151 36.27 1.20 34.11
N LEU A 152 35.42 1.04 33.12
CA LEU A 152 34.07 0.49 33.27
C LEU A 152 34.16 -0.99 33.79
N GLY A 153 35.11 -1.77 33.25
CA GLY A 153 35.42 -3.10 33.75
C GLY A 153 35.84 -3.09 35.23
N ILE A 154 36.74 -2.21 35.62
CA ILE A 154 37.16 -2.01 37.00
C ILE A 154 35.99 -1.64 37.89
N CYS A 155 35.19 -0.61 37.51
CA CYS A 155 34.06 -0.16 38.30
C CYS A 155 32.99 -1.22 38.47
N LYS A 156 32.72 -2.05 37.45
CA LYS A 156 31.84 -3.22 37.54
C LYS A 156 32.38 -4.25 38.49
N THR A 157 33.66 -4.57 38.40
CA THR A 157 34.32 -5.56 39.27
C THR A 157 34.30 -5.15 40.73
N LEU A 158 34.55 -3.85 41.01
CA LEU A 158 34.50 -3.28 42.34
C LEU A 158 33.09 -2.93 42.83
N LYS A 159 32.03 -3.17 41.99
CA LYS A 159 30.61 -2.90 42.26
C LYS A 159 30.35 -1.43 42.65
N ILE A 160 31.08 -0.49 42.03
CA ILE A 160 30.95 0.94 42.31
C ILE A 160 29.85 1.50 41.37
N ASN A 161 28.60 1.47 41.79
CA ASN A 161 27.44 1.80 40.96
C ASN A 161 27.47 3.24 40.42
N TRP A 162 27.88 4.23 41.18
CA TRP A 162 27.99 5.60 40.68
C TRP A 162 29.03 5.74 39.56
N CYS A 163 30.16 5.01 39.66
CA CYS A 163 31.20 4.99 38.63
C CYS A 163 30.68 4.32 37.35
N VAL A 164 29.98 3.21 37.51
CA VAL A 164 29.34 2.51 36.37
C VAL A 164 28.34 3.45 35.68
N SER A 165 27.44 4.07 36.44
CA SER A 165 26.45 5.01 35.85
C SER A 165 27.13 6.20 35.18
N TYR A 166 28.13 6.79 35.78
CA TYR A 166 28.88 7.90 35.20
C TYR A 166 29.59 7.52 33.90
N LEU A 167 30.33 6.42 33.89
CA LEU A 167 31.03 5.96 32.69
C LEU A 167 30.05 5.53 31.57
N THR A 168 28.95 4.89 31.93
CA THR A 168 27.90 4.52 30.98
C THR A 168 27.23 5.78 30.37
N SER A 169 27.00 6.81 31.15
CA SER A 169 26.44 8.07 30.62
C SER A 169 27.43 8.80 29.70
N LYS A 170 28.72 8.61 29.87
CA LYS A 170 29.77 9.16 28.99
C LYS A 170 29.92 8.36 27.69
N LEU A 171 29.66 7.06 27.73
CA LEU A 171 29.61 6.20 26.54
C LEU A 171 28.32 6.42 25.73
N ALA A 172 27.24 6.80 26.39
CA ALA A 172 25.99 7.19 25.76
C ALA A 172 26.10 8.62 25.21
N GLY A 173 26.93 8.84 24.20
CA GLY A 173 27.04 10.12 23.52
C GLY A 173 25.70 10.57 22.90
N ASP A 174 25.63 11.80 22.45
CA ASP A 174 24.46 12.35 21.78
C ASP A 174 24.09 11.47 20.57
N THR A 175 22.80 11.18 20.45
CA THR A 175 22.28 10.28 19.42
C THR A 175 21.46 11.07 18.43
N PHE A 176 21.82 11.02 17.16
CA PHE A 176 21.01 11.59 16.10
C PHE A 176 19.96 10.59 15.62
N THR A 177 18.73 11.07 15.50
CA THR A 177 17.60 10.31 14.95
C THR A 177 17.11 10.95 13.66
N LEU A 178 16.63 10.12 12.75
CA LEU A 178 15.98 10.52 11.50
C LEU A 178 14.51 10.19 11.58
N GLY A 179 13.67 11.21 11.45
CA GLY A 179 12.25 11.08 11.21
C GLY A 179 11.95 11.24 9.72
N LEU A 180 11.12 10.38 9.15
CA LEU A 180 10.72 10.44 7.75
C LEU A 180 9.23 10.69 7.62
N SER A 181 8.87 11.78 6.94
CA SER A 181 7.50 12.03 6.48
C SER A 181 7.33 11.41 5.10
N ILE A 182 6.48 10.39 4.98
CA ILE A 182 6.28 9.64 3.76
C ILE A 182 4.89 9.94 3.23
N SER A 183 4.83 10.55 2.06
CA SER A 183 3.58 10.82 1.33
C SER A 183 3.44 9.84 0.17
N TYR A 184 2.25 9.20 0.06
CA TYR A 184 1.95 8.25 -0.99
C TYR A 184 0.49 8.35 -1.43
N TYR A 185 0.28 8.45 -2.73
CA TYR A 185 -1.03 8.56 -3.37
C TYR A 185 -1.26 7.37 -4.30
N PRO A 186 -1.59 6.20 -3.76
CA PRO A 186 -1.75 4.99 -4.55
C PRO A 186 -2.97 5.06 -5.45
N LYS A 187 -2.87 4.44 -6.62
CA LYS A 187 -4.01 4.27 -7.51
C LYS A 187 -4.94 3.19 -6.96
N ASN A 188 -6.23 3.43 -7.06
CA ASN A 188 -7.24 2.44 -6.73
C ASN A 188 -7.38 1.40 -7.85
N THR A 189 -7.76 0.19 -7.49
CA THR A 189 -8.12 -0.85 -8.46
C THR A 189 -9.24 -0.38 -9.38
N THR A 190 -9.08 -0.58 -10.67
CA THR A 190 -10.09 -0.30 -11.70
C THR A 190 -10.22 -1.50 -12.62
N CYS A 191 -11.46 -1.81 -13.01
CA CYS A 191 -11.73 -2.87 -14.00
C CYS A 191 -12.49 -2.26 -15.17
N LYS A 192 -12.03 -2.56 -16.39
CA LYS A 192 -12.65 -2.07 -17.63
C LYS A 192 -13.31 -3.25 -18.35
N PRO A 193 -14.62 -3.15 -18.67
CA PRO A 193 -15.28 -4.15 -19.47
C PRO A 193 -14.82 -4.07 -20.94
N GLU A 194 -14.72 -5.24 -21.56
CA GLU A 194 -14.56 -5.36 -23.01
C GLU A 194 -15.94 -5.38 -23.70
N ASN A 195 -16.00 -4.86 -24.92
CA ASN A 195 -17.21 -4.98 -25.72
C ASN A 195 -17.44 -6.45 -26.13
N ILE A 196 -18.69 -6.87 -26.06
CA ILE A 196 -19.11 -8.21 -26.45
C ILE A 196 -20.26 -8.15 -27.45
N ILE A 197 -20.25 -9.01 -28.45
CA ILE A 197 -21.36 -9.22 -29.38
C ILE A 197 -21.77 -10.68 -29.26
N ILE A 198 -23.05 -10.92 -28.91
CA ILE A 198 -23.64 -12.27 -28.85
C ILE A 198 -24.57 -12.40 -30.05
N LYS A 199 -24.20 -13.28 -30.99
CA LYS A 199 -25.05 -13.59 -32.17
C LYS A 199 -25.90 -14.79 -31.83
N VAL A 200 -27.18 -14.55 -31.59
CA VAL A 200 -28.18 -15.61 -31.41
C VAL A 200 -28.57 -16.13 -32.78
N ASP A 201 -28.69 -17.46 -32.93
CA ASP A 201 -29.01 -18.08 -34.24
C ASP A 201 -30.43 -17.67 -34.68
N ASP A 202 -30.66 -17.61 -36.00
CA ASP A 202 -31.95 -17.29 -36.57
C ASP A 202 -33.05 -18.25 -36.08
N ILE A 203 -34.24 -17.68 -35.88
CA ILE A 203 -35.40 -18.41 -35.38
C ILE A 203 -36.58 -18.31 -36.36
N ALA A 204 -37.22 -19.44 -36.61
CA ALA A 204 -38.40 -19.45 -37.47
C ALA A 204 -39.63 -18.81 -36.76
N LEU A 205 -40.45 -18.03 -37.49
CA LEU A 205 -41.65 -17.41 -36.94
C LEU A 205 -42.63 -18.45 -36.33
N SER A 206 -42.63 -19.68 -36.81
CA SER A 206 -43.42 -20.76 -36.24
C SER A 206 -43.09 -21.11 -34.78
N GLN A 207 -41.87 -20.75 -34.32
CA GLN A 207 -41.40 -20.96 -32.94
C GLN A 207 -41.74 -19.78 -32.01
N LEU A 208 -42.21 -18.66 -32.57
CA LEU A 208 -42.56 -17.44 -31.84
C LEU A 208 -44.05 -17.25 -31.57
N ARG A 209 -44.81 -18.36 -31.50
CA ARG A 209 -46.28 -18.35 -31.40
C ARG A 209 -46.82 -18.15 -29.99
N SER A 210 -46.00 -18.37 -28.98
CA SER A 210 -46.39 -18.22 -27.58
C SER A 210 -45.53 -17.21 -26.87
N GLN A 211 -46.11 -16.43 -25.95
CA GLN A 211 -45.36 -15.51 -25.09
C GLN A 211 -44.40 -16.31 -24.19
N GLY A 212 -43.19 -15.79 -24.01
CA GLY A 212 -42.21 -16.38 -23.12
C GLY A 212 -40.83 -16.48 -23.74
N LYS A 213 -39.91 -17.06 -22.96
CA LYS A 213 -38.52 -17.29 -23.32
C LYS A 213 -38.40 -18.51 -24.26
N ILE A 214 -37.59 -18.33 -25.30
CA ILE A 214 -37.28 -19.41 -26.28
C ILE A 214 -35.84 -19.87 -25.98
N THR A 215 -35.74 -21.11 -25.50
CA THR A 215 -34.43 -21.66 -25.09
C THR A 215 -33.71 -22.42 -26.19
N ALA A 216 -34.44 -22.84 -27.26
CA ALA A 216 -33.88 -23.68 -28.35
C ALA A 216 -32.68 -23.04 -29.06
N ASN A 217 -32.67 -21.71 -29.21
CA ASN A 217 -31.64 -20.93 -29.91
C ASN A 217 -30.81 -20.06 -28.97
N SER A 218 -30.73 -20.41 -27.68
CA SER A 218 -29.93 -19.66 -26.73
C SER A 218 -28.42 -19.74 -27.07
N LYS A 219 -27.72 -18.63 -26.87
CA LYS A 219 -26.29 -18.52 -27.19
C LYS A 219 -25.52 -17.99 -25.98
N GLU A 220 -24.37 -18.62 -25.74
CA GLU A 220 -23.46 -18.20 -24.68
C GLU A 220 -22.63 -17.01 -25.13
N GLY A 221 -22.39 -16.10 -24.19
CA GLY A 221 -21.42 -15.02 -24.28
C GLY A 221 -20.64 -14.90 -22.98
N VAL A 222 -19.49 -14.25 -23.03
CA VAL A 222 -18.66 -14.02 -21.84
C VAL A 222 -18.37 -12.53 -21.71
N ILE A 223 -18.85 -11.90 -20.65
CA ILE A 223 -18.45 -10.55 -20.28
C ILE A 223 -17.05 -10.63 -19.67
N THR A 224 -16.08 -10.01 -20.30
CA THR A 224 -14.69 -9.96 -19.83
C THR A 224 -14.36 -8.59 -19.27
N LEU A 225 -13.76 -8.55 -18.08
CA LEU A 225 -13.22 -7.33 -17.49
C LEU A 225 -11.72 -7.50 -17.30
N LYS A 226 -10.96 -6.45 -17.64
CA LYS A 226 -9.53 -6.32 -17.32
C LYS A 226 -9.36 -5.38 -16.15
N CYS A 227 -8.70 -5.85 -15.08
CA CYS A 227 -8.48 -5.10 -13.86
C CYS A 227 -7.02 -4.65 -13.74
N ASP A 228 -6.84 -3.37 -13.44
CA ASP A 228 -5.56 -2.71 -13.21
C ASP A 228 -5.41 -2.33 -11.73
N ASN A 229 -4.17 -2.09 -11.30
CA ASN A 229 -3.81 -1.67 -9.94
C ASN A 229 -4.29 -2.67 -8.86
N LEU A 230 -4.08 -3.95 -9.11
CA LEU A 230 -4.24 -5.01 -8.12
C LEU A 230 -2.99 -5.10 -7.25
N PHE A 231 -3.13 -5.62 -6.02
CA PHE A 231 -2.08 -5.62 -5.01
C PHE A 231 -1.60 -7.04 -4.67
N GLY A 232 -0.28 -7.14 -4.51
CA GLY A 232 0.39 -8.36 -4.07
C GLY A 232 0.21 -9.54 -5.01
N ASP A 233 0.80 -10.67 -4.65
CA ASP A 233 0.80 -11.91 -5.45
C ASP A 233 -0.59 -12.54 -5.60
N LYS A 234 -1.54 -12.12 -4.76
CA LYS A 234 -2.91 -12.62 -4.76
C LYS A 234 -3.89 -11.74 -5.54
N ASN A 235 -3.40 -10.76 -6.31
CA ASN A 235 -4.23 -9.83 -7.08
C ASN A 235 -5.37 -9.22 -6.24
N GLN A 236 -5.07 -8.66 -5.09
CA GLN A 236 -6.09 -8.11 -4.19
C GLN A 236 -6.64 -6.78 -4.70
N ALA A 237 -7.95 -6.61 -4.65
CA ALA A 237 -8.62 -5.36 -5.00
C ALA A 237 -8.61 -4.38 -3.83
N SER A 238 -8.27 -3.09 -4.07
CA SER A 238 -8.22 -2.05 -3.03
C SER A 238 -9.58 -1.52 -2.60
N ARG A 239 -10.63 -1.83 -3.35
CA ARG A 239 -12.00 -1.34 -3.12
C ARG A 239 -13.04 -2.35 -3.57
N ASN A 240 -14.29 -2.16 -3.10
CA ASN A 240 -15.41 -2.95 -3.58
C ASN A 240 -15.76 -2.59 -5.02
N MET A 241 -16.21 -3.59 -5.75
CA MET A 241 -16.65 -3.44 -7.14
C MET A 241 -17.91 -4.28 -7.36
N VAL A 242 -18.84 -3.73 -8.13
CA VAL A 242 -20.05 -4.44 -8.56
C VAL A 242 -20.21 -4.25 -10.06
N VAL A 243 -20.41 -5.36 -10.77
CA VAL A 243 -20.67 -5.37 -12.23
C VAL A 243 -22.15 -5.61 -12.46
N TYR A 244 -22.79 -4.80 -13.30
CA TYR A 244 -24.20 -4.90 -13.63
C TYR A 244 -24.49 -4.34 -15.03
N LEU A 245 -25.69 -4.61 -15.54
CA LEU A 245 -26.13 -4.11 -16.84
C LEU A 245 -27.14 -2.96 -16.71
N SER A 246 -27.07 -2.03 -17.66
CA SER A 246 -28.10 -1.02 -17.87
C SER A 246 -28.47 -0.91 -19.34
N SER A 247 -29.72 -0.52 -19.63
CA SER A 247 -30.18 -0.22 -20.98
C SER A 247 -31.40 0.72 -20.92
N SER A 248 -31.46 1.68 -21.86
CA SER A 248 -32.65 2.50 -22.09
C SER A 248 -33.74 1.73 -22.89
N ASP A 249 -33.34 0.64 -23.55
CA ASP A 249 -34.19 -0.08 -24.50
C ASP A 249 -34.80 -1.34 -23.89
N LEU A 250 -35.46 -1.18 -22.77
CA LEU A 250 -36.24 -2.23 -22.13
C LEU A 250 -37.69 -2.24 -22.62
N VAL A 251 -38.30 -3.41 -22.65
CA VAL A 251 -39.74 -3.54 -22.86
C VAL A 251 -40.48 -2.87 -21.71
N THR A 252 -41.47 -2.04 -22.00
CA THR A 252 -42.25 -1.29 -21.01
C THR A 252 -42.79 -2.22 -19.92
N GLY A 253 -42.52 -1.87 -18.66
CA GLY A 253 -42.93 -2.67 -17.51
C GLY A 253 -42.03 -3.88 -17.20
N SER A 254 -40.98 -4.11 -17.96
CA SER A 254 -39.98 -5.18 -17.72
C SER A 254 -38.61 -4.58 -17.38
N ASN A 255 -37.89 -5.25 -16.49
CA ASN A 255 -36.49 -4.98 -16.20
C ASN A 255 -35.57 -6.12 -16.64
N THR A 256 -36.09 -7.10 -17.37
CA THR A 256 -35.33 -8.28 -17.82
C THR A 256 -35.34 -8.46 -19.33
N ILE A 257 -36.25 -7.77 -20.05
CA ILE A 257 -36.42 -7.94 -21.49
C ILE A 257 -35.85 -6.73 -22.21
N LEU A 258 -34.74 -6.93 -22.93
CA LEU A 258 -34.21 -5.97 -23.88
C LEU A 258 -35.11 -5.92 -25.09
N ARG A 259 -35.66 -4.74 -25.38
CA ARG A 259 -36.41 -4.50 -26.62
C ARG A 259 -35.41 -4.40 -27.75
N GLY A 260 -35.69 -4.97 -28.87
CA GLY A 260 -34.86 -4.78 -30.03
C GLY A 260 -34.98 -3.39 -30.68
N ASN A 261 -34.14 -3.15 -31.66
CA ASN A 261 -34.14 -1.94 -32.49
C ASN A 261 -35.49 -1.70 -33.21
N ILE A 262 -36.33 -2.75 -33.33
CA ILE A 262 -37.69 -2.70 -33.85
C ILE A 262 -38.68 -3.28 -32.84
N ASP A 263 -39.84 -2.65 -32.68
CA ASP A 263 -40.94 -3.17 -31.83
C ASP A 263 -41.75 -4.20 -32.64
N ASN A 264 -41.23 -5.44 -32.68
CA ASN A 264 -41.82 -6.57 -33.39
C ASN A 264 -42.34 -7.66 -32.46
N GLY A 265 -42.61 -7.35 -31.19
CA GLY A 265 -43.13 -8.31 -30.20
C GLY A 265 -42.08 -9.31 -29.67
N VAL A 266 -40.82 -9.19 -30.11
CA VAL A 266 -39.72 -10.07 -29.72
C VAL A 266 -38.57 -9.23 -29.21
N GLY A 267 -37.91 -9.69 -28.15
CA GLY A 267 -36.75 -9.11 -27.58
C GLY A 267 -35.75 -10.17 -27.09
N PHE A 268 -34.81 -9.77 -26.27
CA PHE A 268 -33.83 -10.69 -25.71
C PHE A 268 -33.90 -10.66 -24.18
N VAL A 269 -33.65 -11.81 -23.57
CA VAL A 269 -33.40 -11.96 -22.15
C VAL A 269 -31.99 -12.50 -21.96
N LEU A 270 -31.34 -12.05 -20.90
CA LEU A 270 -30.02 -12.53 -20.51
C LEU A 270 -30.12 -13.28 -19.18
N ASP A 271 -29.39 -14.38 -19.09
CA ASP A 271 -29.31 -15.18 -17.86
C ASP A 271 -27.85 -15.35 -17.45
N LEU A 272 -27.59 -15.43 -16.17
CA LEU A 272 -26.33 -15.92 -15.65
C LEU A 272 -26.25 -17.43 -15.93
N LYS A 273 -25.16 -17.88 -16.52
CA LYS A 273 -24.96 -19.34 -16.79
C LYS A 273 -24.74 -20.09 -15.46
N GLU A 274 -24.08 -19.44 -14.51
CA GLU A 274 -23.78 -19.95 -13.18
C GLU A 274 -24.27 -18.97 -12.11
N PRO A 275 -25.60 -18.92 -11.84
CA PRO A 275 -26.11 -18.01 -10.83
C PRO A 275 -25.62 -18.44 -9.44
N PRO A 276 -25.29 -17.51 -8.54
CA PRO A 276 -25.01 -17.81 -7.16
C PRO A 276 -26.19 -18.58 -6.53
N LYS A 277 -25.88 -19.51 -5.62
CA LYS A 277 -26.91 -20.35 -4.98
C LYS A 277 -28.03 -19.49 -4.36
N GLY A 278 -29.27 -19.75 -4.76
CA GLY A 278 -30.45 -19.03 -4.27
C GLY A 278 -30.78 -17.74 -5.03
N THR A 279 -30.09 -17.43 -6.13
CA THR A 279 -30.43 -16.31 -7.02
C THR A 279 -31.10 -16.81 -8.30
N GLU A 280 -31.98 -15.95 -8.87
CA GLU A 280 -32.58 -16.22 -10.18
C GLU A 280 -31.51 -16.13 -11.27
N ALA A 281 -31.58 -17.00 -12.28
CA ALA A 281 -30.69 -16.93 -13.42
C ALA A 281 -30.94 -15.66 -14.27
N ALA A 282 -32.19 -15.20 -14.35
CA ALA A 282 -32.58 -14.05 -15.15
C ALA A 282 -31.89 -12.75 -14.66
N ILE A 283 -31.22 -12.08 -15.57
CA ILE A 283 -30.51 -10.83 -15.28
C ILE A 283 -31.49 -9.65 -15.34
N LYS A 284 -31.67 -8.97 -14.19
CA LYS A 284 -32.35 -7.67 -14.13
C LYS A 284 -31.43 -6.58 -14.64
N ILE A 285 -31.91 -5.77 -15.57
CA ILE A 285 -31.17 -4.69 -16.24
C ILE A 285 -31.72 -3.38 -15.75
N SER A 286 -30.87 -2.44 -15.35
CA SER A 286 -31.30 -1.12 -14.88
C SER A 286 -31.68 -0.21 -16.03
N ALA A 287 -32.89 0.33 -16.03
CA ALA A 287 -33.31 1.34 -16.99
C ALA A 287 -32.66 2.71 -16.76
N SER A 288 -32.33 3.04 -15.51
CA SER A 288 -31.79 4.36 -15.09
C SER A 288 -30.29 4.37 -14.83
N GLY A 289 -29.59 3.25 -15.00
CA GLY A 289 -28.18 3.11 -14.63
C GLY A 289 -27.98 2.93 -13.10
N ASN A 290 -29.04 2.82 -12.30
CA ASN A 290 -28.93 2.57 -10.86
C ASN A 290 -28.65 1.09 -10.59
N GLN A 291 -27.53 0.79 -9.93
CA GLN A 291 -27.11 -0.56 -9.58
C GLN A 291 -28.13 -1.30 -8.71
N GLY A 292 -28.82 -0.62 -7.79
CA GLY A 292 -29.82 -1.24 -6.91
C GLY A 292 -31.05 -1.83 -7.65
N ALA A 293 -31.28 -1.41 -8.92
CA ALA A 293 -32.36 -1.94 -9.77
C ALA A 293 -31.91 -3.09 -10.69
N ALA A 294 -30.62 -3.47 -10.66
CA ALA A 294 -30.02 -4.46 -11.54
C ALA A 294 -29.51 -5.67 -10.77
N THR A 295 -29.37 -6.80 -11.47
CA THR A 295 -28.66 -7.96 -10.94
C THR A 295 -27.16 -7.67 -10.88
N SER A 296 -26.53 -7.92 -9.71
CA SER A 296 -25.07 -7.93 -9.60
C SER A 296 -24.55 -9.19 -10.28
N LEU A 297 -23.95 -9.02 -11.46
CA LEU A 297 -23.40 -10.13 -12.24
C LEU A 297 -22.15 -10.72 -11.56
N TRP A 298 -21.38 -9.84 -10.97
CA TRP A 298 -20.18 -10.14 -10.21
C TRP A 298 -19.91 -9.02 -9.20
N LYS A 299 -19.33 -9.37 -8.05
CA LYS A 299 -18.95 -8.40 -7.02
C LYS A 299 -17.77 -8.89 -6.20
N THR A 300 -17.03 -7.94 -5.61
CA THR A 300 -16.13 -8.23 -4.49
C THR A 300 -16.90 -8.11 -3.18
N ASP A 301 -16.62 -8.97 -2.21
CA ASP A 301 -17.31 -8.94 -0.91
C ASP A 301 -16.81 -7.81 -0.02
N LYS A 302 -15.52 -7.49 -0.08
CA LYS A 302 -14.87 -6.45 0.71
C LYS A 302 -13.58 -5.98 0.02
N PRO A 303 -13.08 -4.78 0.36
CA PRO A 303 -11.72 -4.39 0.00
C PRO A 303 -10.71 -5.43 0.52
N GLY A 304 -9.67 -5.70 -0.26
CA GLY A 304 -8.71 -6.78 0.00
C GLY A 304 -9.11 -8.15 -0.52
N THR A 305 -10.28 -8.27 -1.17
CA THR A 305 -10.68 -9.53 -1.83
C THR A 305 -9.66 -9.91 -2.89
N SER A 306 -9.15 -11.15 -2.81
CA SER A 306 -8.23 -11.71 -3.80
C SER A 306 -9.00 -12.09 -5.05
N LEU A 307 -8.48 -11.68 -6.19
CA LEU A 307 -8.96 -12.10 -7.51
C LEU A 307 -8.03 -13.21 -8.02
N ASN A 308 -8.60 -14.26 -8.60
CA ASN A 308 -7.80 -15.37 -9.15
C ASN A 308 -6.94 -14.91 -10.33
N SER A 309 -7.32 -13.81 -10.97
CA SER A 309 -6.66 -13.25 -12.16
C SER A 309 -6.96 -11.74 -12.23
N ASN A 310 -6.17 -11.00 -12.99
CA ASN A 310 -6.50 -9.64 -13.41
C ASN A 310 -7.57 -9.60 -14.52
N ILE A 311 -8.02 -10.77 -15.00
CA ILE A 311 -9.11 -10.92 -15.96
C ILE A 311 -10.27 -11.63 -15.25
N ILE A 312 -11.45 -11.02 -15.30
CA ILE A 312 -12.69 -11.57 -14.76
C ILE A 312 -13.59 -11.92 -15.94
N ASN A 313 -14.02 -13.17 -16.00
CA ASN A 313 -14.94 -13.69 -17.03
C ASN A 313 -16.27 -14.05 -16.39
N ILE A 314 -17.36 -13.47 -16.91
CA ILE A 314 -18.71 -13.68 -16.42
C ILE A 314 -19.51 -14.32 -17.57
N PRO A 315 -19.77 -15.64 -17.54
CA PRO A 315 -20.53 -16.33 -18.58
C PRO A 315 -22.02 -15.99 -18.47
N ILE A 316 -22.61 -15.58 -19.58
CA ILE A 316 -24.03 -15.29 -19.71
C ILE A 316 -24.64 -16.04 -20.89
N MET A 317 -25.97 -16.19 -20.87
CA MET A 317 -26.75 -16.81 -21.92
C MET A 317 -27.76 -15.81 -22.48
N ALA A 318 -27.76 -15.57 -23.77
CA ALA A 318 -28.77 -14.76 -24.45
C ALA A 318 -29.82 -15.65 -25.11
N SER A 319 -31.09 -15.29 -24.95
CA SER A 319 -32.23 -16.04 -25.51
C SER A 319 -33.26 -15.07 -26.06
N TYR A 320 -34.01 -15.47 -27.08
CA TYR A 320 -35.19 -14.74 -27.52
C TYR A 320 -36.29 -14.77 -26.45
N TYR A 321 -37.07 -13.69 -26.39
CA TYR A 321 -38.25 -13.60 -25.57
C TYR A 321 -39.41 -12.97 -26.35
N VAL A 322 -40.50 -13.67 -26.49
CA VAL A 322 -41.75 -13.17 -27.10
C VAL A 322 -42.55 -12.42 -26.03
N TYR A 323 -42.63 -11.08 -26.13
CA TYR A 323 -43.38 -10.26 -25.17
C TYR A 323 -44.78 -9.86 -25.72
N ASP A 324 -44.97 -9.85 -27.06
CA ASP A 324 -46.29 -9.59 -27.69
C ASP A 324 -46.46 -10.42 -28.97
N THR A 325 -47.25 -11.45 -28.87
CA THR A 325 -47.50 -12.36 -30.01
C THR A 325 -48.24 -11.73 -31.19
N ASN A 326 -48.98 -10.63 -30.96
CA ASN A 326 -49.71 -9.93 -32.02
C ASN A 326 -48.79 -9.06 -32.91
N LYS A 327 -47.63 -8.72 -32.44
CA LYS A 327 -46.65 -7.93 -33.18
C LYS A 327 -45.59 -8.76 -33.89
N VAL A 328 -45.55 -10.07 -33.69
CA VAL A 328 -44.48 -10.92 -34.21
C VAL A 328 -44.44 -10.86 -35.74
N LYS A 329 -43.29 -10.44 -36.27
CA LYS A 329 -42.99 -10.38 -37.72
C LYS A 329 -41.51 -10.60 -37.94
N SER A 330 -41.15 -11.02 -39.16
CA SER A 330 -39.76 -11.21 -39.57
C SER A 330 -38.96 -9.90 -39.59
N GLY A 331 -37.69 -9.98 -39.35
CA GLY A 331 -36.76 -8.86 -39.43
C GLY A 331 -35.49 -9.13 -38.60
N ALA A 332 -34.44 -8.39 -38.89
CA ALA A 332 -33.23 -8.40 -38.06
C ALA A 332 -33.51 -7.71 -36.72
N LEU A 333 -33.14 -8.36 -35.65
CA LEU A 333 -33.33 -7.83 -34.28
C LEU A 333 -31.99 -7.63 -33.59
N GLU A 334 -31.76 -6.45 -33.11
CA GLU A 334 -30.56 -6.09 -32.34
C GLU A 334 -30.97 -5.39 -31.05
N ALA A 335 -30.30 -5.70 -29.96
CA ALA A 335 -30.48 -5.02 -28.68
C ALA A 335 -29.14 -4.71 -28.02
N THR A 336 -29.09 -3.65 -27.24
CA THR A 336 -27.85 -3.17 -26.61
C THR A 336 -28.08 -2.99 -25.12
N ALA A 337 -27.07 -3.44 -24.34
CA ALA A 337 -26.96 -3.12 -22.93
C ALA A 337 -25.55 -2.64 -22.60
N LEU A 338 -25.44 -1.70 -21.68
CA LEU A 338 -24.16 -1.19 -21.18
C LEU A 338 -23.68 -2.04 -20.00
N ILE A 339 -22.42 -2.40 -20.02
CA ILE A 339 -21.75 -3.06 -18.89
C ILE A 339 -21.20 -1.98 -17.98
N ASN A 340 -21.67 -1.94 -16.73
CA ASN A 340 -21.28 -0.94 -15.75
C ASN A 340 -20.44 -1.59 -14.66
N VAL A 341 -19.42 -0.85 -14.18
CA VAL A 341 -18.65 -1.21 -12.99
C VAL A 341 -18.80 -0.08 -11.97
N LYS A 342 -19.48 -0.35 -10.88
CA LYS A 342 -19.60 0.56 -9.75
C LYS A 342 -18.52 0.25 -8.73
N TYR A 343 -17.97 1.29 -8.16
CA TYR A 343 -16.96 1.26 -7.09
C TYR A 343 -17.50 1.95 -5.84
N ASP A 344 -17.20 1.35 -4.68
CA ASP A 344 -17.51 1.94 -3.35
C ASP A 344 -16.24 2.47 -2.70
#